data_2c1ce6f1e038910dd6073d03e24e7cdb
#
_entry.id   2c1ce6f1e038910dd6073d03e24e7cdb
#
_cell.length_a   1.000
_cell.length_b   1.000
_cell.length_c   1.000
_cell.angle_alpha   90.00
_cell.angle_beta   90.00
_cell.angle_gamma   90.00
#
_symmetry.space_group_name_H-M   'P 1'
#
loop_
_entity.id
_entity.type
_entity.pdbx_description
1 polymer ?
#
loop_
_entity_poly.entity_id
_entity_poly.type
_entity_poly.pdbx_seq_one_letter_code
_entity_poly.pdbx_strand_id
1 'polypeptide(L)'
;MIAETIGWPQIAALLVLAQRGAEELYSARNTKALLAAGAQEAGASYYPVVATTHLAWIASLFFLIPATAPISIVLAIAYLLLTVARYWVIGTLGRFWTHRIITLKDAPIIRSGPYALVRHPNYVVTIAETFLLPAVFGAWALACIMTAVWTAVLMYKIGLEDAALAARRQPQLEPTG
;
A
#
# COMPACT_ATOMS: atom_id res chain seq x y z
N MET A 1 -29.29 -17.67 10.34
CA MET A 1 -27.89 -17.85 10.78
C MET A 1 -26.84 -17.17 9.89
N ILE A 2 -26.90 -17.26 8.56
CA ILE A 2 -25.89 -16.56 7.68
C ILE A 2 -26.07 -15.03 7.72
N ALA A 3 -27.30 -14.53 7.87
CA ALA A 3 -27.58 -13.08 7.91
C ALA A 3 -27.02 -12.36 9.16
N GLU A 4 -26.66 -13.09 10.22
CA GLU A 4 -26.05 -12.55 11.44
C GLU A 4 -24.50 -12.55 11.39
N THR A 5 -23.94 -13.18 10.38
CA THR A 5 -22.47 -13.36 10.25
C THR A 5 -21.85 -12.34 9.30
N ILE A 6 -22.63 -11.72 8.42
CA ILE A 6 -22.15 -10.75 7.42
C ILE A 6 -22.86 -9.43 7.61
N GLY A 7 -22.10 -8.42 8.02
CA GLY A 7 -22.53 -7.03 8.11
C GLY A 7 -21.63 -6.12 7.26
N TRP A 8 -21.78 -4.83 7.45
CA TRP A 8 -21.00 -3.85 6.72
C TRP A 8 -19.47 -3.99 6.89
N PRO A 9 -18.93 -4.37 8.07
CA PRO A 9 -17.49 -4.60 8.22
C PRO A 9 -16.98 -5.73 7.32
N GLN A 10 -17.71 -6.85 7.21
CA GLN A 10 -17.37 -8.00 6.39
C GLN A 10 -17.46 -7.64 4.90
N ILE A 11 -18.50 -6.90 4.51
CA ILE A 11 -18.63 -6.40 3.12
C ILE A 11 -17.47 -5.47 2.78
N ALA A 12 -17.11 -4.53 3.67
CA ALA A 12 -15.98 -3.64 3.47
C ALA A 12 -14.67 -4.42 3.35
N ALA A 13 -14.44 -5.42 4.20
CA ALA A 13 -13.26 -6.29 4.13
C ALA A 13 -13.15 -7.02 2.79
N LEU A 14 -14.27 -7.56 2.28
CA LEU A 14 -14.32 -8.24 0.98
C LEU A 14 -14.08 -7.28 -0.19
N LEU A 15 -14.65 -6.07 -0.13
CA LEU A 15 -14.40 -5.03 -1.14
C LEU A 15 -12.93 -4.62 -1.16
N VAL A 16 -12.32 -4.42 0.01
CA VAL A 16 -10.90 -4.12 0.12
C VAL A 16 -10.06 -5.28 -0.38
N LEU A 17 -10.40 -6.52 -0.05
CA LEU A 17 -9.70 -7.70 -0.58
C LEU A 17 -9.73 -7.73 -2.10
N ALA A 18 -10.88 -7.51 -2.71
CA ALA A 18 -11.04 -7.44 -4.17
C ALA A 18 -10.21 -6.29 -4.77
N GLN A 19 -10.26 -5.10 -4.14
CA GLN A 19 -9.46 -3.94 -4.55
C GLN A 19 -7.96 -4.25 -4.51
N ARG A 20 -7.46 -4.82 -3.40
CA ARG A 20 -6.03 -5.18 -3.25
C ARG A 20 -5.62 -6.28 -4.23
N GLY A 21 -6.51 -7.22 -4.52
CA GLY A 21 -6.29 -8.22 -5.57
C GLY A 21 -6.11 -7.58 -6.96
N ALA A 22 -6.97 -6.63 -7.32
CA ALA A 22 -6.85 -5.90 -8.58
C ALA A 22 -5.56 -5.05 -8.65
N GLU A 23 -5.19 -4.37 -7.55
CA GLU A 23 -3.94 -3.64 -7.44
C GLU A 23 -2.72 -4.57 -7.56
N GLU A 24 -2.76 -5.76 -6.97
CA GLU A 24 -1.68 -6.74 -7.09
C GLU A 24 -1.52 -7.23 -8.54
N LEU A 25 -2.62 -7.51 -9.23
CA LEU A 25 -2.57 -7.89 -10.65
C LEU A 25 -1.94 -6.78 -11.51
N TYR A 26 -2.30 -5.52 -11.25
CA TYR A 26 -1.71 -4.36 -11.93
C TYR A 26 -0.22 -4.22 -11.60
N SER A 27 0.15 -4.33 -10.33
CA SER A 27 1.52 -4.29 -9.83
C SER A 27 2.37 -5.42 -10.45
N ALA A 28 1.87 -6.65 -10.47
CA ALA A 28 2.56 -7.80 -11.05
C ALA A 28 2.81 -7.62 -12.55
N ARG A 29 1.83 -7.09 -13.28
CA ARG A 29 1.98 -6.75 -14.70
C ARG A 29 3.07 -5.70 -14.93
N ASN A 30 3.06 -4.62 -14.14
CA ASN A 30 4.06 -3.57 -14.20
C ASN A 30 5.45 -4.12 -13.85
N THR A 31 5.56 -4.91 -12.77
CA THR A 31 6.81 -5.55 -12.35
C THR A 31 7.39 -6.39 -13.48
N LYS A 32 6.58 -7.25 -14.11
CA LYS A 32 7.02 -8.09 -15.23
C LYS A 32 7.55 -7.24 -16.39
N ALA A 33 6.85 -6.17 -16.75
CA ALA A 33 7.26 -5.27 -17.84
C ALA A 33 8.56 -4.53 -17.52
N LEU A 34 8.73 -4.04 -16.27
CA LEU A 34 9.93 -3.35 -15.85
C LEU A 34 11.14 -4.28 -15.79
N LEU A 35 10.98 -5.50 -15.27
CA LEU A 35 12.06 -6.50 -15.28
C LEU A 35 12.48 -6.88 -16.70
N ALA A 36 11.53 -7.03 -17.61
CA ALA A 36 11.83 -7.27 -19.03
C ALA A 36 12.57 -6.10 -19.70
N ALA A 37 12.41 -4.88 -19.17
CA ALA A 37 13.14 -3.68 -19.60
C ALA A 37 14.52 -3.51 -18.91
N GLY A 38 14.98 -4.52 -18.15
CA GLY A 38 16.29 -4.50 -17.48
C GLY A 38 16.26 -3.89 -16.07
N ALA A 39 15.10 -3.73 -15.47
CA ALA A 39 15.00 -3.31 -14.07
C ALA A 39 15.48 -4.40 -13.11
N GLN A 40 15.89 -3.99 -11.92
CA GLN A 40 16.32 -4.87 -10.84
C GLN A 40 15.35 -4.77 -9.67
N GLU A 41 15.08 -5.89 -9.01
CA GLU A 41 14.28 -5.95 -7.79
C GLU A 41 15.19 -5.88 -6.57
N ALA A 42 14.90 -4.95 -5.64
CA ALA A 42 15.55 -4.84 -4.35
C ALA A 42 14.63 -5.36 -3.24
N GLY A 43 15.21 -6.00 -2.21
CA GLY A 43 14.46 -6.45 -1.04
C GLY A 43 13.34 -7.45 -1.35
N ALA A 44 13.51 -8.33 -2.33
CA ALA A 44 12.50 -9.33 -2.75
C ALA A 44 12.01 -10.20 -1.58
N SER A 45 12.90 -10.54 -0.64
CA SER A 45 12.57 -11.33 0.57
C SER A 45 11.62 -10.62 1.53
N TYR A 46 11.48 -9.30 1.42
CA TYR A 46 10.60 -8.51 2.27
C TYR A 46 9.17 -8.42 1.73
N TYR A 47 8.94 -8.67 0.45
CA TYR A 47 7.61 -8.62 -0.13
C TYR A 47 6.56 -9.50 0.57
N PRO A 48 6.87 -10.76 0.99
CA PRO A 48 5.93 -11.58 1.75
C PRO A 48 5.49 -10.93 3.07
N VAL A 49 6.36 -10.19 3.75
CA VAL A 49 6.01 -9.48 5.00
C VAL A 49 4.93 -8.43 4.72
N VAL A 50 5.08 -7.64 3.65
CA VAL A 50 4.10 -6.65 3.23
C VAL A 50 2.77 -7.31 2.87
N ALA A 51 2.79 -8.38 2.09
CA ALA A 51 1.60 -9.10 1.64
C ALA A 51 0.85 -9.76 2.82
N THR A 52 1.56 -10.45 3.71
CA THR A 52 0.95 -11.09 4.88
C THR A 52 0.39 -10.08 5.88
N THR A 53 1.06 -8.95 6.09
CA THR A 53 0.53 -7.87 6.94
C THR A 53 -0.78 -7.30 6.38
N HIS A 54 -0.88 -7.15 5.05
CA HIS A 54 -2.12 -6.72 4.40
C HIS A 54 -3.26 -7.72 4.59
N LEU A 55 -2.97 -9.00 4.34
CA LEU A 55 -3.96 -10.06 4.54
C LEU A 55 -4.40 -10.17 6.00
N ALA A 56 -3.46 -10.05 6.95
CA ALA A 56 -3.77 -10.05 8.38
C ALA A 56 -4.69 -8.87 8.77
N TRP A 57 -4.43 -7.68 8.22
CA TRP A 57 -5.31 -6.53 8.43
C TRP A 57 -6.72 -6.75 7.87
N ILE A 58 -6.85 -7.24 6.64
CA ILE A 58 -8.15 -7.53 6.03
C ILE A 58 -8.88 -8.64 6.80
N ALA A 59 -8.17 -9.70 7.18
CA ALA A 59 -8.71 -10.77 8.00
C ALA A 59 -9.21 -10.26 9.37
N SER A 60 -8.45 -9.34 10.00
CA SER A 60 -8.86 -8.74 11.26
C SER A 60 -10.15 -7.91 11.15
N LEU A 61 -10.34 -7.18 10.04
CA LEU A 61 -11.60 -6.48 9.74
C LEU A 61 -12.78 -7.45 9.64
N PHE A 62 -12.54 -8.58 8.97
CA PHE A 62 -13.60 -9.57 8.71
C PHE A 62 -13.97 -10.35 9.97
N PHE A 63 -12.99 -10.83 10.74
CA PHE A 63 -13.23 -11.76 11.85
C PHE A 63 -13.36 -11.10 13.22
N LEU A 64 -12.76 -9.91 13.44
CA LEU A 64 -12.71 -9.29 14.77
C LEU A 64 -13.74 -8.17 14.94
N ILE A 65 -14.32 -7.63 13.87
CA ILE A 65 -15.35 -6.59 13.97
C ILE A 65 -16.73 -7.25 13.89
N PRO A 66 -17.61 -7.05 14.89
CA PRO A 66 -18.96 -7.61 14.86
C PRO A 66 -19.75 -7.14 13.65
N ALA A 67 -20.58 -8.01 13.07
CA ALA A 67 -21.42 -7.69 11.91
C ALA A 67 -22.40 -6.54 12.20
N THR A 68 -22.76 -6.36 13.47
CA THR A 68 -23.67 -5.32 13.96
C THR A 68 -22.96 -4.03 14.37
N ALA A 69 -21.66 -3.90 14.10
CA ALA A 69 -20.90 -2.71 14.48
C ALA A 69 -21.51 -1.43 13.86
N PRO A 70 -21.59 -0.32 14.62
CA PRO A 70 -22.10 0.94 14.10
C PRO A 70 -21.21 1.50 13.00
N ILE A 71 -21.79 2.27 12.10
CA ILE A 71 -21.05 2.93 11.02
C ILE A 71 -20.98 4.43 11.29
N SER A 72 -19.79 4.98 11.34
CA SER A 72 -19.56 6.42 11.28
C SER A 72 -19.55 6.89 9.83
N ILE A 73 -20.63 7.55 9.40
CA ILE A 73 -20.75 8.07 8.04
C ILE A 73 -19.63 9.07 7.70
N VAL A 74 -19.23 9.91 8.66
CA VAL A 74 -18.15 10.89 8.46
C VAL A 74 -16.82 10.18 8.16
N LEU A 75 -16.46 9.16 8.95
CA LEU A 75 -15.24 8.38 8.73
C LEU A 75 -15.33 7.54 7.45
N ALA A 76 -16.51 7.04 7.10
CA ALA A 76 -16.72 6.32 5.84
C ALA A 76 -16.46 7.24 4.62
N ILE A 77 -16.99 8.46 4.65
CA ILE A 77 -16.73 9.46 3.59
C ILE A 77 -15.24 9.77 3.53
N ALA A 78 -14.58 10.00 4.68
CA ALA A 78 -13.13 10.24 4.73
C ALA A 78 -12.33 9.06 4.13
N TYR A 79 -12.73 7.81 4.42
CA TYR A 79 -12.12 6.62 3.82
C TYR A 79 -12.30 6.58 2.29
N LEU A 80 -13.49 6.91 1.79
CA LEU A 80 -13.73 6.98 0.34
C LEU A 80 -12.86 8.06 -0.34
N LEU A 81 -12.67 9.20 0.31
CA LEU A 81 -11.75 10.24 -0.19
C LEU A 81 -10.28 9.75 -0.21
N LEU A 82 -9.86 8.98 0.80
CA LEU A 82 -8.55 8.34 0.77
C LEU A 82 -8.42 7.32 -0.36
N THR A 83 -9.48 6.57 -0.66
CA THR A 83 -9.50 5.66 -1.80
C THR A 83 -9.32 6.40 -3.13
N VAL A 84 -9.94 7.56 -3.29
CA VAL A 84 -9.71 8.44 -4.46
C VAL A 84 -8.26 8.91 -4.51
N ALA A 85 -7.71 9.38 -3.37
CA ALA A 85 -6.32 9.79 -3.29
C ALA A 85 -5.35 8.64 -3.63
N ARG A 86 -5.67 7.42 -3.21
CA ARG A 86 -4.90 6.21 -3.58
C ARG A 86 -4.84 6.01 -5.09
N TYR A 87 -5.98 6.07 -5.78
CA TYR A 87 -5.99 5.92 -7.24
C TYR A 87 -5.29 7.07 -7.96
N TRP A 88 -5.32 8.28 -7.39
CA TRP A 88 -4.50 9.39 -7.89
C TRP A 88 -3.00 9.10 -7.76
N VAL A 89 -2.55 8.55 -6.63
CA VAL A 89 -1.15 8.11 -6.42
C VAL A 89 -0.76 7.04 -7.44
N ILE A 90 -1.57 5.98 -7.57
CA ILE A 90 -1.34 4.87 -8.51
C ILE A 90 -1.27 5.38 -9.95
N GLY A 91 -2.25 6.20 -10.35
CA GLY A 91 -2.33 6.76 -11.71
C GLY A 91 -1.16 7.69 -12.04
N THR A 92 -0.64 8.45 -11.06
CA THR A 92 0.51 9.33 -11.26
C THR A 92 1.80 8.55 -11.57
N LEU A 93 2.03 7.40 -10.92
CA LEU A 93 3.17 6.52 -11.25
C LEU A 93 2.90 5.68 -12.50
N GLY A 94 1.65 5.33 -12.79
CA GLY A 94 1.26 4.54 -13.93
C GLY A 94 2.05 3.23 -14.01
N ARG A 95 2.76 3.00 -15.11
CA ARG A 95 3.56 1.79 -15.34
C ARG A 95 4.69 1.56 -14.33
N PHE A 96 5.12 2.59 -13.60
CA PHE A 96 6.18 2.48 -12.58
C PHE A 96 5.63 2.12 -11.21
N TRP A 97 4.30 2.09 -11.04
CA TRP A 97 3.71 1.71 -9.77
C TRP A 97 3.79 0.20 -9.57
N THR A 98 4.45 -0.22 -8.49
CA THR A 98 4.61 -1.63 -8.10
C THR A 98 4.55 -1.76 -6.59
N HIS A 99 4.09 -2.90 -6.09
CA HIS A 99 4.19 -3.25 -4.68
C HIS A 99 5.62 -3.67 -4.27
N ARG A 100 6.41 -4.13 -5.24
CA ARG A 100 7.81 -4.49 -5.08
C ARG A 100 8.70 -3.28 -5.25
N ILE A 101 9.91 -3.33 -4.74
CA ILE A 101 10.91 -2.28 -4.95
C ILE A 101 11.64 -2.58 -6.26
N ILE A 102 11.25 -1.91 -7.32
CA ILE A 102 11.80 -2.10 -8.67
C ILE A 102 12.58 -0.85 -9.06
N THR A 103 13.85 -1.02 -9.39
CA THR A 103 14.71 0.07 -9.84
C THR A 103 15.11 -0.14 -11.31
N LEU A 104 14.84 0.84 -12.15
CA LEU A 104 15.24 0.84 -13.56
C LEU A 104 16.24 1.97 -13.79
N LYS A 105 17.39 1.67 -14.39
CA LYS A 105 18.37 2.67 -14.77
C LYS A 105 17.70 3.69 -15.71
N ASP A 106 17.99 4.96 -15.51
CA ASP A 106 17.46 6.08 -16.32
C ASP A 106 15.93 6.28 -16.30
N ALA A 107 15.20 5.58 -15.39
CA ALA A 107 13.79 5.86 -15.21
C ALA A 107 13.59 7.30 -14.69
N PRO A 108 12.56 8.01 -15.18
CA PRO A 108 12.28 9.37 -14.76
C PRO A 108 11.94 9.42 -13.26
N ILE A 109 12.39 10.46 -12.57
CA ILE A 109 11.95 10.75 -11.21
C ILE A 109 10.63 11.50 -11.30
N ILE A 110 9.55 10.85 -10.89
CA ILE A 110 8.20 11.45 -10.91
C ILE A 110 8.08 12.39 -9.71
N ARG A 111 7.81 13.67 -10.00
CA ARG A 111 7.61 14.75 -9.01
C ARG A 111 6.33 15.52 -9.26
N SER A 112 5.33 14.89 -9.89
CA SER A 112 4.02 15.49 -10.19
C SER A 112 2.93 14.93 -9.27
N GLY A 113 1.77 15.59 -9.25
CA GLY A 113 0.63 15.16 -8.44
C GLY A 113 0.99 15.00 -6.96
N PRO A 114 0.58 13.89 -6.31
CA PRO A 114 0.87 13.65 -4.89
C PRO A 114 2.38 13.58 -4.59
N TYR A 115 3.21 13.20 -5.56
CA TYR A 115 4.68 13.11 -5.43
C TYR A 115 5.38 14.47 -5.43
N ALA A 116 4.66 15.56 -5.75
CA ALA A 116 5.14 16.92 -5.55
C ALA A 116 5.00 17.37 -4.08
N LEU A 117 4.08 16.77 -3.33
CA LEU A 117 3.75 17.15 -1.96
C LEU A 117 4.57 16.35 -0.93
N VAL A 118 4.68 15.02 -1.12
CA VAL A 118 5.41 14.12 -0.22
C VAL A 118 6.17 13.06 -1.02
N ARG A 119 7.28 12.55 -0.45
CA ARG A 119 8.15 11.57 -1.15
C ARG A 119 7.47 10.22 -1.35
N HIS A 120 6.68 9.77 -0.38
CA HIS A 120 6.05 8.45 -0.35
C HIS A 120 4.53 8.56 -0.12
N PRO A 121 3.77 9.18 -1.04
CA PRO A 121 2.33 9.41 -0.84
C PRO A 121 1.54 8.11 -0.72
N ASN A 122 1.98 7.04 -1.40
CA ASN A 122 1.35 5.74 -1.30
C ASN A 122 1.40 5.17 0.13
N TYR A 123 2.49 5.40 0.87
CA TYR A 123 2.62 4.91 2.24
C TYR A 123 1.79 5.73 3.21
N VAL A 124 1.72 7.05 3.01
CA VAL A 124 0.84 7.93 3.79
C VAL A 124 -0.61 7.50 3.65
N VAL A 125 -1.08 7.27 2.43
CA VAL A 125 -2.44 6.78 2.17
C VAL A 125 -2.66 5.41 2.79
N THR A 126 -1.72 4.47 2.66
CA THR A 126 -1.85 3.14 3.25
C THR A 126 -1.98 3.19 4.77
N ILE A 127 -1.16 4.00 5.46
CA ILE A 127 -1.24 4.17 6.93
C ILE A 127 -2.60 4.77 7.31
N ALA A 128 -3.05 5.79 6.59
CA ALA A 128 -4.32 6.43 6.86
C ALA A 128 -5.53 5.50 6.62
N GLU A 129 -5.52 4.71 5.54
CA GLU A 129 -6.55 3.70 5.27
C GLU A 129 -6.57 2.61 6.34
N THR A 130 -5.38 2.17 6.80
CA THR A 130 -5.26 1.12 7.84
C THR A 130 -5.87 1.57 9.15
N PHE A 131 -5.74 2.84 9.51
CA PHE A 131 -6.38 3.42 10.68
C PHE A 131 -7.88 3.65 10.46
N LEU A 132 -8.23 4.28 9.35
CA LEU A 132 -9.54 4.85 9.16
C LEU A 132 -10.63 3.79 8.98
N LEU A 133 -10.33 2.70 8.24
CA LEU A 133 -11.34 1.69 7.97
C LEU A 133 -11.85 0.95 9.22
N PRO A 134 -11.02 0.46 10.14
CA PRO A 134 -11.52 -0.08 11.40
C PRO A 134 -12.24 0.98 12.26
N ALA A 135 -11.78 2.23 12.23
CA ALA A 135 -12.37 3.34 12.96
C ALA A 135 -13.79 3.67 12.46
N VAL A 136 -14.10 3.47 11.17
CA VAL A 136 -15.45 3.58 10.61
C VAL A 136 -16.45 2.76 11.42
N PHE A 137 -16.03 1.61 11.91
CA PHE A 137 -16.84 0.65 12.66
C PHE A 137 -16.62 0.73 14.18
N GLY A 138 -15.95 1.78 14.67
CA GLY A 138 -15.66 1.97 16.10
C GLY A 138 -14.60 1.02 16.67
N ALA A 139 -13.89 0.27 15.84
CA ALA A 139 -12.85 -0.66 16.25
C ALA A 139 -11.49 0.06 16.49
N TRP A 140 -11.47 1.02 17.42
CA TRP A 140 -10.33 1.92 17.67
C TRP A 140 -9.05 1.20 18.07
N ALA A 141 -9.17 0.16 18.93
CA ALA A 141 -8.01 -0.62 19.35
C ALA A 141 -7.36 -1.32 18.15
N LEU A 142 -8.17 -1.92 17.27
CA LEU A 142 -7.71 -2.54 16.04
C LEU A 142 -7.07 -1.51 15.10
N ALA A 143 -7.70 -0.33 14.95
CA ALA A 143 -7.16 0.77 14.16
C ALA A 143 -5.75 1.16 14.64
N CYS A 144 -5.56 1.38 15.94
CA CYS A 144 -4.27 1.76 16.50
C CYS A 144 -3.22 0.65 16.35
N ILE A 145 -3.57 -0.59 16.70
CA ILE A 145 -2.63 -1.72 16.64
C ILE A 145 -2.16 -1.96 15.20
N MET A 146 -3.09 -2.07 14.25
CA MET A 146 -2.72 -2.35 12.87
C MET A 146 -1.98 -1.19 12.22
N THR A 147 -2.30 0.05 12.59
CA THR A 147 -1.55 1.22 12.12
C THR A 147 -0.11 1.21 12.65
N ALA A 148 0.10 0.85 13.91
CA ALA A 148 1.45 0.74 14.47
C ALA A 148 2.26 -0.35 13.75
N VAL A 149 1.66 -1.54 13.53
CA VAL A 149 2.29 -2.63 12.77
C VAL A 149 2.64 -2.19 11.35
N TRP A 150 1.69 -1.59 10.64
CA TRP A 150 1.91 -1.11 9.28
C TRP A 150 2.98 -0.02 9.21
N THR A 151 2.99 0.92 10.16
CA THR A 151 4.01 1.96 10.22
C THR A 151 5.40 1.33 10.35
N ALA A 152 5.59 0.35 11.23
CA ALA A 152 6.86 -0.36 11.39
C ALA A 152 7.28 -1.07 10.09
N VAL A 153 6.36 -1.80 9.45
CA VAL A 153 6.59 -2.51 8.18
C VAL A 153 6.98 -1.52 7.08
N LEU A 154 6.27 -0.40 6.94
CA LEU A 154 6.54 0.59 5.89
C LEU A 154 7.82 1.39 6.14
N MET A 155 8.15 1.72 7.39
CA MET A 155 9.44 2.37 7.71
C MET A 155 10.63 1.51 7.30
N TYR A 156 10.58 0.21 7.56
CA TYR A 156 11.61 -0.71 7.08
C TYR A 156 11.67 -0.76 5.54
N LYS A 157 10.50 -0.84 4.88
CA LYS A 157 10.41 -0.82 3.42
C LYS A 157 10.99 0.46 2.81
N ILE A 158 10.69 1.62 3.40
CA ILE A 158 11.25 2.92 2.98
C ILE A 158 12.77 2.89 3.05
N GLY A 159 13.35 2.34 4.12
CA GLY A 159 14.81 2.18 4.25
C GLY A 159 15.42 1.34 3.12
N LEU A 160 14.78 0.23 2.75
CA LEU A 160 15.22 -0.61 1.62
C LEU A 160 15.11 0.14 0.28
N GLU A 161 14.02 0.88 0.08
CA GLU A 161 13.79 1.66 -1.13
C GLU A 161 14.79 2.81 -1.26
N ASP A 162 15.02 3.57 -0.19
CA ASP A 162 15.99 4.66 -0.17
C ASP A 162 17.42 4.16 -0.42
N ALA A 163 17.81 3.01 0.15
CA ALA A 163 19.09 2.38 -0.11
C ALA A 163 19.25 1.97 -1.58
N ALA A 164 18.22 1.35 -2.16
CA ALA A 164 18.22 0.95 -3.56
C ALA A 164 18.29 2.16 -4.52
N LEU A 165 17.62 3.26 -4.18
CA LEU A 165 17.64 4.51 -4.95
C LEU A 165 18.97 5.28 -4.77
N ALA A 166 19.59 5.23 -3.59
CA ALA A 166 20.88 5.86 -3.34
C ALA A 166 21.97 5.23 -4.21
N ALA A 167 22.00 3.91 -4.32
CA ALA A 167 22.93 3.20 -5.19
C ALA A 167 22.82 3.61 -6.67
N ARG A 168 21.61 4.02 -7.12
CA ARG A 168 21.39 4.57 -8.47
C ARG A 168 21.89 5.99 -8.68
N ARG A 169 21.97 6.79 -7.61
CA ARG A 169 22.35 8.22 -7.66
C ARG A 169 23.85 8.44 -7.64
N GLN A 170 24.61 7.42 -7.23
CA GLN A 170 26.07 7.50 -7.30
C GLN A 170 26.48 7.40 -8.78
N PRO A 171 27.16 8.41 -9.36
CA PRO A 171 27.81 8.24 -10.65
C PRO A 171 28.76 7.05 -10.53
N GLN A 172 28.72 6.12 -11.46
CA GLN A 172 29.80 5.16 -11.61
C GLN A 172 31.05 6.01 -11.89
N LEU A 173 31.93 6.13 -10.88
CA LEU A 173 33.29 6.56 -11.11
C LEU A 173 33.87 5.48 -12.02
N GLU A 174 33.90 5.75 -13.32
CA GLU A 174 34.64 4.93 -14.24
C GLU A 174 36.09 4.86 -13.71
N PRO A 175 36.68 3.65 -13.59
CA PRO A 175 38.09 3.57 -13.30
C PRO A 175 38.78 4.27 -14.46
N THR A 176 39.32 5.46 -14.19
CA THR A 176 40.29 6.11 -15.10
C THR A 176 41.42 5.14 -15.31
N GLY A 177 41.38 4.47 -16.48
CA GLY A 177 42.46 3.65 -16.99
C GLY A 177 43.66 4.48 -17.37
#